data_05ce7834a7785422728fc5417f58dd72
#
_entry.id   05ce7834a7785422728fc5417f58dd72
#
_cell.length_a   1.000
_cell.length_b   1.000
_cell.length_c   1.000
_cell.angle_alpha   90.00
_cell.angle_beta   90.00
_cell.angle_gamma   90.00
#
_symmetry.space_group_name_H-M   'P 1'
#
loop_
_entity.id
_entity.type
_entity.pdbx_description
1 polymer ?
#
loop_
_entity_poly.entity_id
_entity_poly.type
_entity_poly.pdbx_seq_one_letter_code
_entity_poly.pdbx_strand_id
1 'polypeptide(L)'
;MKKIKEKDKMEILPVKSLMLRMGVPMILSMVLQAVYNIVDSAFVSNMEDNGELALNALTLAFPLQMLIVAIGIGTGVGVNVLVSKSLGEGNGNYADKAAGNGVFLAVVIYAAFLIFGLFGVKLYIGTQTANGIVLEMACDYLRICCVYSFGLVFFSLYEKLLQATGKSVFSTIAQICGAVANIILDPIMIYGLLGCTKFGVKGAAYATVIGQIISLAVAFIFHVKFNKDITNNVKNIKPAANTILNIYKIGLPAIIAQALMSVMTYGFNLILGTVSEAMVTAYGLYYKIQQFILFAAFGLRDAITPIMSYAFGMKSKKRIDDSIKFGSIYTTVIMFVGLAVIEIIANPLSSAFGLSGETQLLCIGAMRIVSASFIFAGINIAFQGMFQAINGGMQSLIVSVCRQLVLVLPLAWIFTVLVNKSICGEWIIWLSVPVAEILSAVISVVLMKKLYQKQINNKTEA
;
A
#
# COMPACT_ATOMS: atom_id res chain seq x y z
N MET A 1 11.78 35.00 -16.53
CA MET A 1 11.68 34.07 -15.39
C MET A 1 12.60 32.85 -15.69
N LYS A 2 13.74 32.69 -14.98
CA LYS A 2 14.58 31.49 -15.08
C LYS A 2 13.71 30.27 -14.74
N LYS A 3 13.67 29.28 -15.65
CA LYS A 3 13.06 27.98 -15.33
C LYS A 3 13.80 27.43 -14.11
N ILE A 4 13.15 27.45 -12.94
CA ILE A 4 13.65 26.81 -11.72
C ILE A 4 13.87 25.36 -12.06
N LYS A 5 15.12 24.86 -11.94
CA LYS A 5 15.42 23.43 -12.15
C LYS A 5 14.53 22.62 -11.20
N GLU A 6 14.05 21.44 -11.62
CA GLU A 6 13.13 20.63 -10.80
C GLU A 6 13.76 20.22 -9.45
N LYS A 7 15.09 20.10 -9.38
CA LYS A 7 15.85 19.92 -8.14
C LYS A 7 15.57 21.06 -7.13
N ASP A 8 15.38 22.28 -7.62
CA ASP A 8 15.11 23.45 -6.78
C ASP A 8 13.72 23.41 -6.13
N LYS A 9 12.76 22.63 -6.66
CA LYS A 9 11.39 22.56 -6.09
C LYS A 9 11.37 21.88 -4.73
N MET A 10 12.10 20.76 -4.57
CA MET A 10 12.20 20.06 -3.28
C MET A 10 12.93 20.89 -2.22
N GLU A 11 13.85 21.76 -2.64
CA GLU A 11 14.64 22.63 -1.78
C GLU A 11 13.93 23.96 -1.46
N ILE A 12 13.38 24.64 -2.46
CA ILE A 12 12.91 26.03 -2.36
C ILE A 12 11.44 26.12 -1.94
N LEU A 13 10.57 25.21 -2.43
CA LEU A 13 9.14 25.30 -2.16
C LEU A 13 8.84 25.11 -0.68
N PRO A 14 7.90 25.91 -0.11
CA PRO A 14 7.40 25.67 1.24
C PRO A 14 6.84 24.24 1.36
N VAL A 15 7.14 23.56 2.46
CA VAL A 15 6.72 22.17 2.71
C VAL A 15 5.19 22.00 2.57
N LYS A 16 4.42 22.99 3.06
CA LYS A 16 2.97 23.05 2.91
C LYS A 16 2.51 22.88 1.45
N SER A 17 3.10 23.68 0.55
CA SER A 17 2.76 23.66 -0.89
C SER A 17 3.27 22.38 -1.57
N LEU A 18 4.46 21.89 -1.16
CA LEU A 18 5.07 20.71 -1.71
C LEU A 18 4.24 19.45 -1.38
N MET A 19 3.76 19.34 -0.13
CA MET A 19 2.88 18.25 0.28
C MET A 19 1.57 18.20 -0.51
N LEU A 20 0.96 19.33 -0.81
CA LEU A 20 -0.23 19.35 -1.64
C LEU A 20 0.07 18.97 -3.10
N ARG A 21 1.16 19.52 -3.66
CA ARG A 21 1.55 19.24 -5.05
C ARG A 21 1.95 17.78 -5.30
N MET A 22 2.57 17.16 -4.33
CA MET A 22 2.94 15.74 -4.40
C MET A 22 1.84 14.84 -3.86
N GLY A 23 1.19 15.22 -2.77
CA GLY A 23 0.21 14.39 -2.08
C GLY A 23 -1.08 14.22 -2.87
N VAL A 24 -1.64 15.28 -3.46
CA VAL A 24 -2.90 15.16 -4.22
C VAL A 24 -2.79 14.16 -5.38
N PRO A 25 -1.76 14.20 -6.25
CA PRO A 25 -1.59 13.16 -7.26
C PRO A 25 -1.45 11.76 -6.66
N MET A 26 -0.69 11.60 -5.58
CA MET A 26 -0.47 10.29 -4.95
C MET A 26 -1.72 9.74 -4.27
N ILE A 27 -2.55 10.61 -3.67
CA ILE A 27 -3.87 10.24 -3.15
C ILE A 27 -4.75 9.72 -4.30
N LEU A 28 -4.80 10.46 -5.41
CA LEU A 28 -5.58 10.06 -6.59
C LEU A 28 -5.12 8.70 -7.12
N SER A 29 -3.82 8.47 -7.19
CA SER A 29 -3.21 7.20 -7.61
C SER A 29 -3.69 6.05 -6.73
N MET A 30 -3.61 6.20 -5.41
CA MET A 30 -4.00 5.17 -4.45
C MET A 30 -5.52 4.90 -4.46
N VAL A 31 -6.34 5.95 -4.54
CA VAL A 31 -7.81 5.80 -4.64
C VAL A 31 -8.20 5.07 -5.93
N LEU A 32 -7.58 5.40 -7.06
CA LEU A 32 -7.81 4.68 -8.32
C LEU A 32 -7.37 3.22 -8.24
N GLN A 33 -6.30 2.91 -7.51
CA GLN A 33 -5.89 1.54 -7.24
C GLN A 33 -6.98 0.76 -6.48
N ALA A 34 -7.64 1.38 -5.50
CA ALA A 34 -8.75 0.75 -4.81
C ALA A 34 -9.94 0.50 -5.75
N VAL A 35 -10.24 1.46 -6.63
CA VAL A 35 -11.34 1.33 -7.61
C VAL A 35 -11.07 0.17 -8.56
N TYR A 36 -9.90 0.11 -9.20
CA TYR A 36 -9.66 -0.94 -10.18
C TYR A 36 -9.66 -2.35 -9.53
N ASN A 37 -9.17 -2.51 -8.31
CA ASN A 37 -9.20 -3.80 -7.61
C ASN A 37 -10.64 -4.30 -7.37
N ILE A 38 -11.58 -3.38 -7.13
CA ILE A 38 -13.00 -3.74 -6.97
C ILE A 38 -13.62 -4.09 -8.32
N VAL A 39 -13.31 -3.32 -9.36
CA VAL A 39 -13.82 -3.53 -10.71
C VAL A 39 -13.36 -4.88 -11.28
N ASP A 40 -12.06 -5.21 -11.14
CA ASP A 40 -11.49 -6.50 -11.54
C ASP A 40 -12.22 -7.67 -10.85
N SER A 41 -12.39 -7.59 -9.52
CA SER A 41 -13.12 -8.61 -8.77
C SER A 41 -14.58 -8.72 -9.22
N ALA A 42 -15.24 -7.61 -9.57
CA ALA A 42 -16.61 -7.60 -10.05
C ALA A 42 -16.73 -8.26 -11.42
N PHE A 43 -15.81 -8.02 -12.34
CA PHE A 43 -15.81 -8.70 -13.65
C PHE A 43 -15.63 -10.21 -13.51
N VAL A 44 -14.71 -10.66 -12.65
CA VAL A 44 -14.47 -12.08 -12.44
C VAL A 44 -15.67 -12.77 -11.77
N SER A 45 -16.31 -12.15 -10.78
CA SER A 45 -17.46 -12.74 -10.09
C SER A 45 -18.71 -12.84 -10.96
N ASN A 46 -18.83 -11.99 -11.99
CA ASN A 46 -19.96 -11.99 -12.94
C ASN A 46 -19.71 -12.83 -14.20
N MET A 47 -18.73 -13.74 -14.18
CA MET A 47 -18.54 -14.68 -15.27
C MET A 47 -19.73 -15.65 -15.35
N GLU A 48 -20.26 -15.86 -16.56
CA GLU A 48 -21.42 -16.75 -16.82
C GLU A 48 -21.13 -18.21 -16.40
N ASP A 49 -19.88 -18.66 -16.65
CA ASP A 49 -19.45 -20.00 -16.30
C ASP A 49 -18.49 -19.95 -15.09
N ASN A 50 -18.90 -20.59 -13.99
CA ASN A 50 -18.03 -20.79 -12.81
C ASN A 50 -17.55 -19.49 -12.11
N GLY A 51 -18.29 -18.39 -12.13
CA GLY A 51 -17.88 -17.12 -11.52
C GLY A 51 -17.53 -17.24 -10.03
N GLU A 52 -18.28 -18.04 -9.24
CA GLU A 52 -17.96 -18.32 -7.84
C GLU A 52 -16.65 -19.10 -7.69
N LEU A 53 -16.41 -20.11 -8.52
CA LEU A 53 -15.17 -20.90 -8.52
C LEU A 53 -13.98 -20.04 -8.96
N ALA A 54 -14.18 -19.16 -9.94
CA ALA A 54 -13.19 -18.19 -10.38
C ALA A 54 -12.82 -17.20 -9.27
N LEU A 55 -13.80 -16.65 -8.56
CA LEU A 55 -13.55 -15.77 -7.42
C LEU A 55 -12.81 -16.49 -6.28
N ASN A 56 -13.15 -17.76 -6.03
CA ASN A 56 -12.42 -18.60 -5.08
C ASN A 56 -10.97 -18.80 -5.54
N ALA A 57 -10.72 -19.09 -6.81
CA ALA A 57 -9.37 -19.21 -7.37
C ALA A 57 -8.52 -17.95 -7.18
N LEU A 58 -9.09 -16.75 -7.42
CA LEU A 58 -8.43 -15.48 -7.15
C LEU A 58 -8.11 -15.31 -5.67
N THR A 59 -9.05 -15.69 -4.80
CA THR A 59 -8.87 -15.61 -3.34
C THR A 59 -7.69 -16.46 -2.87
N LEU A 60 -7.51 -17.66 -3.41
CA LEU A 60 -6.38 -18.52 -3.10
C LEU A 60 -5.04 -17.98 -3.63
N ALA A 61 -5.05 -17.30 -4.76
CA ALA A 61 -3.88 -16.66 -5.35
C ALA A 61 -3.47 -15.36 -4.65
N PHE A 62 -4.44 -14.66 -4.05
CA PHE A 62 -4.30 -13.31 -3.48
C PHE A 62 -3.15 -13.16 -2.47
N PRO A 63 -2.90 -14.06 -1.49
CA PRO A 63 -1.83 -13.87 -0.51
C PRO A 63 -0.45 -13.78 -1.16
N LEU A 64 -0.17 -14.59 -2.17
CA LEU A 64 1.11 -14.56 -2.87
C LEU A 64 1.22 -13.33 -3.79
N GLN A 65 0.13 -12.92 -4.43
CA GLN A 65 0.08 -11.68 -5.20
C GLN A 65 0.38 -10.48 -4.30
N MET A 66 -0.21 -10.42 -3.12
CA MET A 66 0.07 -9.38 -2.12
C MET A 66 1.52 -9.42 -1.62
N LEU A 67 2.14 -10.58 -1.56
CA LEU A 67 3.57 -10.70 -1.22
C LEU A 67 4.45 -10.07 -2.31
N ILE A 68 4.15 -10.28 -3.61
CA ILE A 68 4.88 -9.62 -4.71
C ILE A 68 4.77 -8.10 -4.57
N VAL A 69 3.55 -7.60 -4.34
CA VAL A 69 3.27 -6.17 -4.13
C VAL A 69 4.04 -5.63 -2.91
N ALA A 70 3.99 -6.33 -1.77
CA ALA A 70 4.66 -5.91 -0.54
C ALA A 70 6.18 -5.81 -0.72
N ILE A 71 6.80 -6.81 -1.37
CA ILE A 71 8.24 -6.82 -1.63
C ILE A 71 8.62 -5.71 -2.62
N GLY A 72 7.86 -5.54 -3.70
CA GLY A 72 8.09 -4.48 -4.69
C GLY A 72 7.99 -3.08 -4.07
N ILE A 73 6.88 -2.78 -3.40
CA ILE A 73 6.64 -1.48 -2.76
C ILE A 73 7.64 -1.23 -1.64
N GLY A 74 7.88 -2.19 -0.74
CA GLY A 74 8.75 -1.99 0.41
C GLY A 74 10.22 -1.80 0.00
N THR A 75 10.71 -2.54 -1.00
CA THR A 75 12.03 -2.30 -1.60
C THR A 75 12.10 -0.91 -2.23
N GLY A 76 11.05 -0.53 -2.98
CA GLY A 76 10.92 0.80 -3.58
C GLY A 76 10.93 1.92 -2.53
N VAL A 77 10.28 1.75 -1.38
CA VAL A 77 10.30 2.71 -0.25
C VAL A 77 11.74 2.88 0.28
N GLY A 78 12.47 1.78 0.46
CA GLY A 78 13.87 1.84 0.88
C GLY A 78 14.74 2.64 -0.10
N VAL A 79 14.57 2.40 -1.40
CA VAL A 79 15.26 3.15 -2.47
C VAL A 79 14.84 4.63 -2.46
N ASN A 80 13.54 4.91 -2.35
CA ASN A 80 12.99 6.27 -2.30
C ASN A 80 13.63 7.10 -1.20
N VAL A 81 13.65 6.58 0.03
CA VAL A 81 14.22 7.27 1.18
C VAL A 81 15.71 7.54 0.99
N LEU A 82 16.46 6.53 0.53
CA LEU A 82 17.90 6.66 0.35
C LEU A 82 18.25 7.66 -0.75
N VAL A 83 17.54 7.62 -1.88
CA VAL A 83 17.69 8.57 -3.00
C VAL A 83 17.33 9.99 -2.57
N SER A 84 16.13 10.20 -1.98
CA SER A 84 15.68 11.53 -1.55
C SER A 84 16.64 12.16 -0.54
N LYS A 85 17.09 11.37 0.44
CA LYS A 85 18.07 11.80 1.44
C LYS A 85 19.40 12.20 0.79
N SER A 86 19.93 11.36 -0.09
CA SER A 86 21.21 11.61 -0.76
C SER A 86 21.16 12.85 -1.65
N LEU A 87 20.04 13.09 -2.33
CA LEU A 87 19.81 14.32 -3.08
C LEU A 87 19.77 15.55 -2.16
N GLY A 88 19.12 15.43 -0.99
CA GLY A 88 19.12 16.48 0.03
C GLY A 88 20.51 16.78 0.60
N GLU A 89 21.38 15.76 0.74
CA GLU A 89 22.79 15.90 1.11
C GLU A 89 23.67 16.49 0.00
N GLY A 90 23.13 16.71 -1.22
CA GLY A 90 23.88 17.11 -2.39
C GLY A 90 24.76 16.00 -3.00
N ASN A 91 24.61 14.75 -2.54
CA ASN A 91 25.39 13.61 -2.99
C ASN A 91 24.68 12.84 -4.13
N GLY A 92 24.64 13.44 -5.31
CA GLY A 92 24.04 12.85 -6.51
C GLY A 92 24.65 11.49 -6.89
N ASN A 93 25.95 11.30 -6.70
CA ASN A 93 26.62 10.04 -7.01
C ASN A 93 26.08 8.88 -6.15
N TYR A 94 25.80 9.13 -4.88
CA TYR A 94 25.23 8.10 -4.01
C TYR A 94 23.74 7.88 -4.30
N ALA A 95 23.01 8.91 -4.69
CA ALA A 95 21.64 8.77 -5.18
C ALA A 95 21.57 7.88 -6.43
N ASP A 96 22.45 8.09 -7.40
CA ASP A 96 22.56 7.26 -8.60
C ASP A 96 22.91 5.80 -8.27
N LYS A 97 23.84 5.60 -7.32
CA LYS A 97 24.20 4.26 -6.84
C LYS A 97 23.03 3.58 -6.13
N ALA A 98 22.23 4.30 -5.34
CA ALA A 98 21.06 3.77 -4.69
C ALA A 98 19.97 3.38 -5.71
N ALA A 99 19.74 4.23 -6.71
CA ALA A 99 18.80 3.93 -7.80
C ALA A 99 19.24 2.70 -8.61
N GLY A 100 20.52 2.61 -8.98
CA GLY A 100 21.06 1.46 -9.72
C GLY A 100 20.99 0.15 -8.92
N ASN A 101 21.27 0.19 -7.61
CA ASN A 101 21.09 -0.98 -6.74
C ASN A 101 19.60 -1.34 -6.60
N GLY A 102 18.67 -0.37 -6.66
CA GLY A 102 17.25 -0.62 -6.76
C GLY A 102 16.88 -1.43 -8.01
N VAL A 103 17.47 -1.09 -9.17
CA VAL A 103 17.28 -1.86 -10.42
C VAL A 103 17.82 -3.29 -10.27
N PHE A 104 19.01 -3.45 -9.69
CA PHE A 104 19.56 -4.79 -9.41
C PHE A 104 18.61 -5.61 -8.52
N LEU A 105 18.12 -5.03 -7.45
CA LEU A 105 17.16 -5.70 -6.55
C LEU A 105 15.85 -6.06 -7.25
N ALA A 106 15.34 -5.19 -8.12
CA ALA A 106 14.16 -5.48 -8.92
C ALA A 106 14.37 -6.69 -9.85
N VAL A 107 15.55 -6.83 -10.46
CA VAL A 107 15.92 -8.02 -11.25
C VAL A 107 15.93 -9.27 -10.38
N VAL A 108 16.54 -9.21 -9.19
CA VAL A 108 16.61 -10.36 -8.27
C VAL A 108 15.22 -10.78 -7.79
N ILE A 109 14.39 -9.81 -7.39
CA ILE A 109 13.01 -10.06 -6.96
C ILE A 109 12.20 -10.68 -8.10
N TYR A 110 12.28 -10.11 -9.29
CA TYR A 110 11.62 -10.67 -10.47
C TYR A 110 12.08 -12.10 -10.76
N ALA A 111 13.39 -12.37 -10.76
CA ALA A 111 13.94 -13.71 -10.99
C ALA A 111 13.42 -14.73 -9.97
N ALA A 112 13.31 -14.35 -8.70
CA ALA A 112 12.75 -15.21 -7.66
C ALA A 112 11.29 -15.56 -7.93
N PHE A 113 10.45 -14.58 -8.28
CA PHE A 113 9.04 -14.83 -8.59
C PHE A 113 8.84 -15.52 -9.94
N LEU A 114 9.71 -15.28 -10.92
CA LEU A 114 9.71 -16.04 -12.18
C LEU A 114 9.95 -17.54 -11.92
N ILE A 115 11.00 -17.87 -11.16
CA ILE A 115 11.30 -19.26 -10.79
C ILE A 115 10.14 -19.89 -10.01
N PHE A 116 9.59 -19.14 -9.04
CA PHE A 116 8.42 -19.63 -8.30
C PHE A 116 7.20 -19.81 -9.24
N GLY A 117 6.95 -18.89 -10.16
CA GLY A 117 5.88 -18.97 -11.15
C GLY A 117 5.96 -20.20 -12.04
N LEU A 118 7.18 -20.61 -12.42
CA LEU A 118 7.41 -21.78 -13.26
C LEU A 118 7.28 -23.10 -12.48
N PHE A 119 7.78 -23.17 -11.26
CA PHE A 119 7.94 -24.43 -10.53
C PHE A 119 7.14 -24.53 -9.22
N GLY A 120 6.84 -23.41 -8.54
CA GLY A 120 6.27 -23.41 -7.19
C GLY A 120 4.76 -23.29 -7.10
N VAL A 121 4.10 -22.72 -8.13
CA VAL A 121 2.67 -22.35 -8.08
C VAL A 121 1.78 -23.56 -7.79
N LYS A 122 1.99 -24.68 -8.51
CA LYS A 122 1.15 -25.87 -8.34
C LYS A 122 1.28 -26.46 -6.93
N LEU A 123 2.49 -26.46 -6.37
CA LEU A 123 2.72 -26.91 -5.00
C LEU A 123 1.98 -26.01 -4.00
N TYR A 124 2.10 -24.69 -4.15
CA TYR A 124 1.47 -23.72 -3.26
C TYR A 124 -0.06 -23.78 -3.29
N ILE A 125 -0.68 -23.76 -4.48
CA ILE A 125 -2.14 -23.83 -4.59
C ILE A 125 -2.67 -25.22 -4.19
N GLY A 126 -1.95 -26.27 -4.50
CA GLY A 126 -2.33 -27.65 -4.15
C GLY A 126 -2.40 -27.92 -2.64
N THR A 127 -1.76 -27.08 -1.80
CA THR A 127 -1.93 -27.15 -0.33
C THR A 127 -3.23 -26.54 0.17
N GLN A 128 -3.93 -25.76 -0.69
CA GLN A 128 -5.09 -24.96 -0.27
C GLN A 128 -6.43 -25.50 -0.78
N THR A 129 -6.43 -26.24 -1.90
CA THR A 129 -7.67 -26.79 -2.47
C THR A 129 -7.45 -28.16 -3.09
N ALA A 130 -8.45 -29.02 -2.90
CA ALA A 130 -8.55 -30.31 -3.56
C ALA A 130 -9.48 -30.27 -4.80
N ASN A 131 -10.20 -29.16 -5.02
CA ASN A 131 -11.08 -28.98 -6.17
C ASN A 131 -10.24 -28.77 -7.44
N GLY A 132 -10.30 -29.71 -8.39
CA GLY A 132 -9.48 -29.68 -9.60
C GLY A 132 -9.70 -28.44 -10.47
N ILE A 133 -10.93 -27.94 -10.59
CA ILE A 133 -11.26 -26.74 -11.39
C ILE A 133 -10.67 -25.49 -10.74
N VAL A 134 -10.88 -25.30 -9.45
CA VAL A 134 -10.33 -24.18 -8.69
C VAL A 134 -8.80 -24.22 -8.70
N LEU A 135 -8.21 -25.39 -8.54
CA LEU A 135 -6.76 -25.61 -8.59
C LEU A 135 -6.19 -25.15 -9.94
N GLU A 136 -6.80 -25.57 -11.05
CA GLU A 136 -6.35 -25.18 -12.39
C GLU A 136 -6.46 -23.66 -12.62
N MET A 137 -7.63 -23.07 -12.32
CA MET A 137 -7.86 -21.63 -12.44
C MET A 137 -6.89 -20.81 -11.60
N ALA A 138 -6.67 -21.19 -10.34
CA ALA A 138 -5.77 -20.49 -9.43
C ALA A 138 -4.30 -20.64 -9.86
N CYS A 139 -3.90 -21.82 -10.34
CA CYS A 139 -2.56 -22.05 -10.87
C CYS A 139 -2.29 -21.21 -12.11
N ASP A 140 -3.23 -21.14 -13.04
CA ASP A 140 -3.09 -20.38 -14.27
C ASP A 140 -3.00 -18.88 -13.98
N TYR A 141 -3.90 -18.36 -13.14
CA TYR A 141 -3.89 -16.96 -12.72
C TYR A 141 -2.55 -16.59 -12.07
N LEU A 142 -2.17 -17.34 -11.04
CA LEU A 142 -0.99 -17.03 -10.25
C LEU A 142 0.30 -17.20 -11.04
N ARG A 143 0.37 -18.21 -11.93
CA ARG A 143 1.52 -18.42 -12.82
C ARG A 143 1.72 -17.21 -13.74
N ILE A 144 0.65 -16.71 -14.37
CA ILE A 144 0.72 -15.53 -15.22
C ILE A 144 1.21 -14.33 -14.42
N CYS A 145 0.62 -14.05 -13.24
CA CYS A 145 1.03 -12.96 -12.36
C CYS A 145 2.51 -13.06 -11.93
N CYS A 146 3.01 -14.26 -11.61
CA CYS A 146 4.40 -14.45 -11.20
C CYS A 146 5.39 -14.34 -12.37
N VAL A 147 5.10 -15.00 -13.50
CA VAL A 147 5.98 -15.01 -14.67
C VAL A 147 6.15 -13.63 -15.26
N TYR A 148 5.10 -12.84 -15.27
CA TYR A 148 5.12 -11.46 -15.78
C TYR A 148 5.22 -10.41 -14.66
N SER A 149 5.60 -10.78 -13.45
CA SER A 149 5.73 -9.87 -12.30
C SER A 149 6.74 -8.74 -12.51
N PHE A 150 7.59 -8.81 -13.56
CA PHE A 150 8.50 -7.72 -13.92
C PHE A 150 7.75 -6.39 -14.10
N GLY A 151 6.54 -6.41 -14.68
CA GLY A 151 5.70 -5.23 -14.85
C GLY A 151 5.47 -4.51 -13.52
N LEU A 152 5.01 -5.26 -12.52
CA LEU A 152 4.73 -4.73 -11.17
C LEU A 152 6.00 -4.31 -10.44
N VAL A 153 7.02 -5.18 -10.40
CA VAL A 153 8.24 -4.96 -9.61
C VAL A 153 9.03 -3.74 -10.12
N PHE A 154 9.23 -3.64 -11.41
CA PHE A 154 9.92 -2.49 -12.00
C PHE A 154 9.07 -1.23 -11.99
N PHE A 155 7.75 -1.34 -12.19
CA PHE A 155 6.86 -0.19 -12.03
C PHE A 155 6.97 0.39 -10.62
N SER A 156 6.87 -0.44 -9.57
CA SER A 156 7.02 -0.02 -8.18
C SER A 156 8.35 0.71 -7.93
N LEU A 157 9.44 0.24 -8.53
CA LEU A 157 10.74 0.91 -8.43
C LEU A 157 10.73 2.29 -9.10
N TYR A 158 10.33 2.38 -10.39
CA TYR A 158 10.35 3.65 -11.12
C TYR A 158 9.34 4.65 -10.58
N GLU A 159 8.19 4.19 -10.09
CA GLU A 159 7.24 5.00 -9.33
C GLU A 159 7.95 5.68 -8.13
N LYS A 160 8.63 4.89 -7.31
CA LYS A 160 9.33 5.39 -6.11
C LYS A 160 10.54 6.28 -6.46
N LEU A 161 11.23 6.04 -7.57
CA LEU A 161 12.28 6.93 -8.07
C LEU A 161 11.74 8.28 -8.55
N LEU A 162 10.59 8.30 -9.23
CA LEU A 162 9.91 9.54 -9.61
C LEU A 162 9.42 10.32 -8.38
N GLN A 163 8.88 9.62 -7.39
CA GLN A 163 8.45 10.22 -6.12
C GLN A 163 9.63 10.80 -5.34
N ALA A 164 10.77 10.08 -5.29
CA ALA A 164 11.99 10.50 -4.60
C ALA A 164 12.55 11.84 -5.09
N THR A 165 12.30 12.16 -6.35
CA THR A 165 12.78 13.39 -7.00
C THR A 165 11.69 14.47 -7.13
N GLY A 166 10.56 14.32 -6.43
CA GLY A 166 9.46 15.30 -6.43
C GLY A 166 8.58 15.27 -7.69
N LYS A 167 8.65 14.20 -8.49
CA LYS A 167 7.94 14.04 -9.77
C LYS A 167 6.72 13.13 -9.65
N SER A 168 5.99 13.21 -8.54
CA SER A 168 4.83 12.37 -8.23
C SER A 168 3.70 12.45 -9.27
N VAL A 169 3.54 13.58 -9.95
CA VAL A 169 2.54 13.70 -11.04
C VAL A 169 2.81 12.68 -12.15
N PHE A 170 4.08 12.46 -12.52
CA PHE A 170 4.43 11.49 -13.56
C PHE A 170 4.22 10.05 -13.10
N SER A 171 4.51 9.73 -11.83
CA SER A 171 4.19 8.41 -11.27
C SER A 171 2.68 8.15 -11.25
N THR A 172 1.90 9.16 -10.89
CA THR A 172 0.43 9.08 -10.89
C THR A 172 -0.13 8.87 -12.30
N ILE A 173 0.35 9.61 -13.30
CA ILE A 173 -0.08 9.41 -14.70
C ILE A 173 0.24 7.98 -15.16
N ALA A 174 1.43 7.47 -14.84
CA ALA A 174 1.80 6.11 -15.20
C ALA A 174 0.85 5.07 -14.57
N GLN A 175 0.51 5.23 -13.29
CA GLN A 175 -0.47 4.38 -12.60
C GLN A 175 -1.86 4.46 -13.22
N ILE A 176 -2.34 5.67 -13.54
CA ILE A 176 -3.64 5.87 -14.18
C ILE A 176 -3.69 5.18 -15.54
N CYS A 177 -2.65 5.32 -16.37
CA CYS A 177 -2.57 4.65 -17.68
C CYS A 177 -2.72 3.13 -17.55
N GLY A 178 -2.03 2.52 -16.58
CA GLY A 178 -2.15 1.08 -16.36
C GLY A 178 -3.50 0.65 -15.79
N ALA A 179 -4.05 1.41 -14.81
CA ALA A 179 -5.35 1.12 -14.25
C ALA A 179 -6.48 1.22 -15.28
N VAL A 180 -6.46 2.26 -16.12
CA VAL A 180 -7.42 2.42 -17.21
C VAL A 180 -7.28 1.30 -18.25
N ALA A 181 -6.04 0.94 -18.61
CA ALA A 181 -5.80 -0.17 -19.52
C ALA A 181 -6.34 -1.50 -18.95
N ASN A 182 -6.12 -1.77 -17.67
CA ASN A 182 -6.65 -2.96 -17.00
C ASN A 182 -8.18 -2.98 -17.04
N ILE A 183 -8.87 -1.91 -16.61
CA ILE A 183 -10.35 -1.82 -16.61
C ILE A 183 -10.93 -2.04 -18.01
N ILE A 184 -10.26 -1.57 -19.07
CA ILE A 184 -10.71 -1.77 -20.46
C ILE A 184 -10.45 -3.20 -20.91
N LEU A 185 -9.30 -3.78 -20.57
CA LEU A 185 -8.89 -5.11 -21.00
C LEU A 185 -9.62 -6.24 -20.27
N ASP A 186 -10.02 -6.02 -19.03
CA ASP A 186 -10.73 -7.03 -18.23
C ASP A 186 -11.96 -7.58 -18.95
N PRO A 187 -12.98 -6.80 -19.31
CA PRO A 187 -14.14 -7.35 -20.01
C PRO A 187 -13.80 -7.91 -21.40
N ILE A 188 -12.81 -7.36 -22.09
CA ILE A 188 -12.38 -7.86 -23.41
C ILE A 188 -11.79 -9.25 -23.28
N MET A 189 -10.90 -9.47 -22.31
CA MET A 189 -10.17 -10.73 -22.19
C MET A 189 -10.92 -11.78 -21.35
N ILE A 190 -11.70 -11.35 -20.36
CA ILE A 190 -12.52 -12.26 -19.53
C ILE A 190 -13.67 -12.83 -20.35
N TYR A 191 -14.44 -11.97 -21.02
CA TYR A 191 -15.68 -12.37 -21.72
C TYR A 191 -15.47 -12.62 -23.22
N GLY A 192 -14.33 -12.27 -23.79
CA GLY A 192 -14.06 -12.44 -25.22
C GLY A 192 -14.75 -11.39 -26.10
N LEU A 193 -14.85 -10.15 -25.63
CA LEU A 193 -15.44 -9.06 -26.41
C LEU A 193 -14.54 -8.62 -27.56
N LEU A 194 -15.09 -7.89 -28.53
CA LEU A 194 -14.37 -7.33 -29.70
C LEU A 194 -13.63 -8.37 -30.55
N GLY A 195 -14.10 -9.62 -30.57
CA GLY A 195 -13.47 -10.70 -31.35
C GLY A 195 -12.25 -11.34 -30.67
N CYS A 196 -11.97 -10.99 -29.43
CA CYS A 196 -10.95 -11.65 -28.61
C CYS A 196 -11.44 -13.05 -28.16
N THR A 197 -10.53 -13.99 -27.96
CA THR A 197 -10.86 -15.28 -27.36
C THR A 197 -11.28 -15.09 -25.90
N LYS A 198 -12.33 -15.79 -25.45
CA LYS A 198 -12.75 -15.82 -24.04
C LYS A 198 -11.70 -16.56 -23.20
N PHE A 199 -10.92 -15.84 -22.42
CA PHE A 199 -9.88 -16.42 -21.56
C PHE A 199 -10.33 -16.69 -20.11
N GLY A 200 -11.48 -16.15 -19.68
CA GLY A 200 -11.97 -16.31 -18.32
C GLY A 200 -10.97 -15.77 -17.28
N VAL A 201 -10.65 -16.57 -16.27
CA VAL A 201 -9.70 -16.20 -15.19
C VAL A 201 -8.30 -15.87 -15.72
N LYS A 202 -7.81 -16.55 -16.77
CA LYS A 202 -6.55 -16.19 -17.43
C LYS A 202 -6.62 -14.79 -18.04
N GLY A 203 -7.80 -14.39 -18.54
CA GLY A 203 -8.05 -13.07 -19.08
C GLY A 203 -7.85 -11.96 -18.05
N ALA A 204 -8.37 -12.13 -16.83
CA ALA A 204 -8.15 -11.21 -15.72
C ALA A 204 -6.64 -11.10 -15.38
N ALA A 205 -5.93 -12.24 -15.32
CA ALA A 205 -4.49 -12.23 -15.08
C ALA A 205 -3.71 -11.47 -16.17
N TYR A 206 -4.03 -11.70 -17.45
CA TYR A 206 -3.38 -11.00 -18.57
C TYR A 206 -3.71 -9.51 -18.56
N ALA A 207 -4.96 -9.12 -18.33
CA ALA A 207 -5.35 -7.71 -18.26
C ALA A 207 -4.60 -6.97 -17.15
N THR A 208 -4.51 -7.59 -15.96
CA THR A 208 -3.74 -7.06 -14.83
C THR A 208 -2.27 -6.89 -15.19
N VAL A 209 -1.63 -7.90 -15.74
CA VAL A 209 -0.21 -7.86 -16.12
C VAL A 209 0.06 -6.84 -17.22
N ILE A 210 -0.79 -6.78 -18.26
CA ILE A 210 -0.65 -5.78 -19.33
C ILE A 210 -0.78 -4.37 -18.77
N GLY A 211 -1.76 -4.14 -17.88
CA GLY A 211 -1.90 -2.86 -17.18
C GLY A 211 -0.62 -2.46 -16.40
N GLN A 212 -0.02 -3.41 -15.68
CA GLN A 212 1.25 -3.20 -14.96
C GLN A 212 2.43 -2.92 -15.91
N ILE A 213 2.51 -3.59 -17.05
CA ILE A 213 3.53 -3.36 -18.08
C ILE A 213 3.35 -1.97 -18.71
N ILE A 214 2.12 -1.53 -18.96
CA ILE A 214 1.84 -0.18 -19.45
C ILE A 214 2.26 0.86 -18.41
N SER A 215 1.91 0.66 -17.13
CA SER A 215 2.38 1.51 -16.05
C SER A 215 3.90 1.60 -16.01
N LEU A 216 4.59 0.46 -16.11
CA LEU A 216 6.04 0.40 -16.18
C LEU A 216 6.59 1.18 -17.37
N ALA A 217 6.06 0.95 -18.57
CA ALA A 217 6.54 1.61 -19.78
C ALA A 217 6.41 3.13 -19.69
N VAL A 218 5.26 3.63 -19.23
CA VAL A 218 5.01 5.07 -19.05
C VAL A 218 5.92 5.65 -17.94
N ALA A 219 6.05 4.96 -16.78
CA ALA A 219 6.91 5.40 -15.70
C ALA A 219 8.38 5.44 -16.12
N PHE A 220 8.85 4.43 -16.86
CA PHE A 220 10.21 4.38 -17.38
C PHE A 220 10.49 5.49 -18.40
N ILE A 221 9.58 5.73 -19.34
CA ILE A 221 9.69 6.84 -20.31
C ILE A 221 9.77 8.18 -19.57
N PHE A 222 8.92 8.40 -18.57
CA PHE A 222 8.96 9.63 -17.77
C PHE A 222 10.24 9.73 -16.94
N HIS A 223 10.71 8.61 -16.40
CA HIS A 223 11.97 8.58 -15.67
C HIS A 223 13.15 8.99 -16.57
N VAL A 224 13.29 8.37 -17.74
CA VAL A 224 14.39 8.69 -18.67
C VAL A 224 14.28 10.11 -19.21
N LYS A 225 13.07 10.57 -19.57
CA LYS A 225 12.87 11.85 -20.23
C LYS A 225 12.91 13.05 -19.28
N PHE A 226 12.35 12.90 -18.09
CA PHE A 226 12.12 14.02 -17.17
C PHE A 226 12.90 13.92 -15.85
N ASN A 227 13.35 12.73 -15.44
CA ASN A 227 14.06 12.56 -14.17
C ASN A 227 15.58 12.72 -14.35
N LYS A 228 16.01 13.95 -14.57
CA LYS A 228 17.43 14.28 -14.78
C LYS A 228 18.26 14.33 -13.48
N ASP A 229 17.61 14.20 -12.33
CA ASP A 229 18.29 14.19 -11.03
C ASP A 229 18.98 12.86 -10.74
N ILE A 230 18.63 11.82 -11.50
CA ILE A 230 19.24 10.49 -11.43
C ILE A 230 19.81 10.13 -12.79
N THR A 231 21.07 9.70 -12.81
CA THR A 231 21.74 9.24 -14.03
C THR A 231 21.51 7.75 -14.24
N ASN A 232 20.97 7.39 -15.42
CA ASN A 232 20.74 5.99 -15.80
C ASN A 232 22.04 5.31 -16.28
N ASN A 233 23.06 5.23 -15.41
CA ASN A 233 24.34 4.63 -15.76
C ASN A 233 24.35 3.15 -15.35
N VAL A 234 24.56 2.26 -16.33
CA VAL A 234 24.64 0.80 -16.12
C VAL A 234 25.72 0.42 -15.06
N LYS A 235 26.76 1.22 -14.90
CA LYS A 235 27.80 0.99 -13.89
C LYS A 235 27.23 1.05 -12.45
N ASN A 236 26.15 1.77 -12.24
CA ASN A 236 25.51 1.92 -10.92
C ASN A 236 24.65 0.70 -10.56
N ILE A 237 24.34 -0.20 -11.50
CA ILE A 237 23.58 -1.44 -11.27
C ILE A 237 24.44 -2.49 -10.52
N LYS A 238 25.77 -2.34 -10.49
CA LYS A 238 26.64 -3.26 -9.74
C LYS A 238 26.23 -3.33 -8.28
N PRO A 239 25.99 -4.55 -7.74
CA PRO A 239 25.55 -4.72 -6.36
C PRO A 239 26.61 -4.18 -5.39
N ALA A 240 26.17 -3.34 -4.47
CA ALA A 240 26.96 -2.80 -3.39
C ALA A 240 26.33 -3.16 -2.05
N ALA A 241 26.93 -4.10 -1.32
CA ALA A 241 26.37 -4.66 -0.09
C ALA A 241 25.92 -3.58 0.92
N ASN A 242 26.74 -2.55 1.14
CA ASN A 242 26.38 -1.46 2.05
C ASN A 242 25.16 -0.66 1.56
N THR A 243 25.01 -0.45 0.25
CA THR A 243 23.86 0.26 -0.31
C THR A 243 22.60 -0.59 -0.19
N ILE A 244 22.69 -1.87 -0.52
CA ILE A 244 21.59 -2.85 -0.37
C ILE A 244 21.15 -2.95 1.10
N LEU A 245 22.11 -3.06 2.02
CA LEU A 245 21.80 -3.09 3.45
C LEU A 245 21.06 -1.81 3.90
N ASN A 246 21.49 -0.64 3.42
CA ASN A 246 20.84 0.62 3.75
C ASN A 246 19.42 0.72 3.15
N ILE A 247 19.19 0.18 1.96
CA ILE A 247 17.85 0.07 1.36
C ILE A 247 16.96 -0.81 2.26
N TYR A 248 17.43 -2.00 2.65
CA TYR A 248 16.61 -2.93 3.43
C TYR A 248 16.49 -2.59 4.92
N LYS A 249 17.34 -1.72 5.49
CA LYS A 249 17.10 -1.15 6.84
C LYS A 249 15.75 -0.43 6.94
N ILE A 250 15.24 0.07 5.82
CA ILE A 250 13.94 0.74 5.73
C ILE A 250 12.96 -0.13 4.94
N GLY A 251 13.41 -0.72 3.85
CA GLY A 251 12.58 -1.53 2.96
C GLY A 251 12.01 -2.78 3.61
N LEU A 252 12.81 -3.54 4.37
CA LEU A 252 12.34 -4.76 5.04
C LEU A 252 11.25 -4.48 6.09
N PRO A 253 11.41 -3.50 7.00
CA PRO A 253 10.31 -3.06 7.84
C PRO A 253 9.05 -2.65 7.08
N ALA A 254 9.18 -2.00 5.93
CA ALA A 254 8.04 -1.61 5.10
C ALA A 254 7.36 -2.82 4.44
N ILE A 255 8.13 -3.81 3.96
CA ILE A 255 7.61 -5.08 3.43
C ILE A 255 6.77 -5.79 4.50
N ILE A 256 7.34 -5.95 5.70
CA ILE A 256 6.65 -6.63 6.80
C ILE A 256 5.38 -5.87 7.18
N ALA A 257 5.46 -4.54 7.33
CA ALA A 257 4.30 -3.72 7.65
C ALA A 257 3.16 -3.84 6.64
N GLN A 258 3.47 -3.98 5.35
CA GLN A 258 2.49 -4.20 4.29
C GLN A 258 1.87 -5.62 4.37
N ALA A 259 2.70 -6.63 4.60
CA ALA A 259 2.23 -8.01 4.74
C ALA A 259 1.34 -8.21 5.98
N LEU A 260 1.61 -7.50 7.07
CA LEU A 260 0.82 -7.58 8.31
C LEU A 260 -0.65 -7.20 8.12
N MET A 261 -0.99 -6.36 7.13
CA MET A 261 -2.39 -6.02 6.85
C MET A 261 -3.22 -7.26 6.48
N SER A 262 -2.66 -8.15 5.66
CA SER A 262 -3.33 -9.40 5.29
C SER A 262 -3.45 -10.35 6.46
N VAL A 263 -2.40 -10.46 7.28
CA VAL A 263 -2.41 -11.30 8.50
C VAL A 263 -3.45 -10.82 9.49
N MET A 264 -3.56 -9.49 9.68
CA MET A 264 -4.56 -8.89 10.56
C MET A 264 -5.98 -9.20 10.09
N THR A 265 -6.26 -8.98 8.80
CA THR A 265 -7.59 -9.24 8.23
C THR A 265 -7.98 -10.71 8.38
N TYR A 266 -7.04 -11.62 8.10
CA TYR A 266 -7.26 -13.06 8.27
C TYR A 266 -7.54 -13.42 9.75
N GLY A 267 -6.70 -12.95 10.67
CA GLY A 267 -6.87 -13.21 12.11
C GLY A 267 -8.17 -12.62 12.67
N PHE A 268 -8.54 -11.44 12.20
CA PHE A 268 -9.79 -10.79 12.61
C PHE A 268 -11.02 -11.57 12.11
N ASN A 269 -11.00 -12.03 10.85
CA ASN A 269 -12.06 -12.87 10.29
C ASN A 269 -12.21 -14.20 11.06
N LEU A 270 -11.10 -14.85 11.46
CA LEU A 270 -11.16 -16.06 12.29
C LEU A 270 -11.85 -15.80 13.63
N ILE A 271 -11.53 -14.68 14.28
CA ILE A 271 -12.12 -14.30 15.55
C ILE A 271 -13.63 -14.03 15.39
N LEU A 272 -14.01 -13.23 14.37
CA LEU A 272 -15.42 -12.91 14.09
C LEU A 272 -16.23 -14.18 13.72
N GLY A 273 -15.63 -15.12 13.00
CA GLY A 273 -16.25 -16.38 12.64
C GLY A 273 -16.63 -17.26 13.83
N THR A 274 -16.02 -17.04 15.01
CA THR A 274 -16.43 -17.72 16.27
C THR A 274 -17.69 -17.15 16.89
N VAL A 275 -18.16 -15.98 16.41
CA VAL A 275 -19.41 -15.36 16.86
C VAL A 275 -20.54 -15.67 15.88
N SER A 276 -20.42 -15.19 14.63
CA SER A 276 -21.40 -15.47 13.58
C SER A 276 -20.85 -15.23 12.17
N GLU A 277 -21.44 -15.88 11.16
CA GLU A 277 -21.13 -15.59 9.74
C GLU A 277 -21.57 -14.18 9.34
N ALA A 278 -22.63 -13.65 9.95
CA ALA A 278 -23.09 -12.29 9.74
C ALA A 278 -22.02 -11.24 10.12
N MET A 279 -21.30 -11.47 11.22
CA MET A 279 -20.18 -10.62 11.65
C MET A 279 -19.04 -10.62 10.62
N VAL A 280 -18.69 -11.77 10.07
CA VAL A 280 -17.64 -11.88 9.03
C VAL A 280 -18.05 -11.14 7.77
N THR A 281 -19.31 -11.31 7.35
CA THR A 281 -19.87 -10.63 6.16
C THR A 281 -19.90 -9.11 6.36
N ALA A 282 -20.38 -8.65 7.52
CA ALA A 282 -20.42 -7.23 7.88
C ALA A 282 -19.03 -6.60 7.88
N TYR A 283 -18.02 -7.29 8.45
CA TYR A 283 -16.63 -6.84 8.44
C TYR A 283 -16.07 -6.81 7.04
N GLY A 284 -16.32 -7.81 6.21
CA GLY A 284 -15.82 -7.87 4.84
C GLY A 284 -16.25 -6.67 4.00
N LEU A 285 -17.51 -6.25 4.11
CA LEU A 285 -18.01 -5.05 3.44
C LEU A 285 -17.40 -3.78 4.04
N TYR A 286 -17.45 -3.66 5.37
CA TYR A 286 -16.83 -2.53 6.06
C TYR A 286 -15.36 -2.35 5.64
N TYR A 287 -14.57 -3.43 5.60
CA TYR A 287 -13.15 -3.41 5.26
C TYR A 287 -12.90 -2.87 3.84
N LYS A 288 -13.71 -3.25 2.87
CA LYS A 288 -13.64 -2.73 1.50
C LYS A 288 -13.86 -1.21 1.46
N ILE A 289 -14.83 -0.72 2.20
CA ILE A 289 -15.16 0.72 2.27
C ILE A 289 -14.04 1.49 2.99
N GLN A 290 -13.56 0.97 4.11
CA GLN A 290 -12.44 1.55 4.85
C GLN A 290 -11.19 1.71 4.00
N GLN A 291 -10.90 0.75 3.13
CA GLN A 291 -9.73 0.79 2.26
C GLN A 291 -9.66 2.05 1.37
N PHE A 292 -10.80 2.53 0.85
CA PHE A 292 -10.80 3.78 0.07
C PHE A 292 -10.26 4.97 0.87
N ILE A 293 -10.67 5.08 2.13
CA ILE A 293 -10.28 6.19 2.99
C ILE A 293 -8.81 6.03 3.43
N LEU A 294 -8.42 4.82 3.82
CA LEU A 294 -7.04 4.53 4.20
C LEU A 294 -6.06 4.71 3.04
N PHE A 295 -6.45 4.38 1.81
CA PHE A 295 -5.61 4.57 0.63
C PHE A 295 -5.33 6.06 0.35
N ALA A 296 -6.28 6.95 0.65
CA ALA A 296 -6.02 8.38 0.59
C ALA A 296 -4.94 8.81 1.61
N ALA A 297 -5.00 8.28 2.83
CA ALA A 297 -3.96 8.53 3.85
C ALA A 297 -2.61 7.92 3.46
N PHE A 298 -2.59 6.71 2.86
CA PHE A 298 -1.36 6.10 2.35
C PHE A 298 -0.76 6.89 1.20
N GLY A 299 -1.58 7.46 0.31
CA GLY A 299 -1.09 8.35 -0.75
C GLY A 299 -0.38 9.59 -0.17
N LEU A 300 -0.93 10.19 0.88
CA LEU A 300 -0.27 11.32 1.54
C LEU A 300 1.00 10.89 2.30
N ARG A 301 0.99 9.74 2.99
CA ARG A 301 2.19 9.15 3.61
C ARG A 301 3.32 9.01 2.59
N ASP A 302 3.01 8.53 1.41
CA ASP A 302 3.98 8.32 0.33
C ASP A 302 4.57 9.65 -0.18
N ALA A 303 3.84 10.77 -0.05
CA ALA A 303 4.37 12.11 -0.31
C ALA A 303 5.21 12.65 0.86
N ILE A 304 4.79 12.41 2.11
CA ILE A 304 5.54 12.81 3.31
C ILE A 304 6.94 12.22 3.31
N THR A 305 7.07 10.94 2.96
CA THR A 305 8.32 10.19 3.03
C THR A 305 9.46 10.84 2.23
N PRO A 306 9.39 11.11 0.93
CA PRO A 306 10.48 11.74 0.18
C PRO A 306 10.72 13.20 0.59
N ILE A 307 9.66 13.97 0.92
CA ILE A 307 9.79 15.37 1.34
C ILE A 307 10.60 15.46 2.63
N MET A 308 10.26 14.65 3.62
CA MET A 308 10.95 14.64 4.90
C MET A 308 12.34 14.01 4.80
N SER A 309 12.55 12.97 3.96
CA SER A 309 13.86 12.38 3.71
C SER A 309 14.82 13.39 3.08
N TYR A 310 14.34 14.16 2.11
CA TYR A 310 15.13 15.23 1.49
C TYR A 310 15.49 16.31 2.51
N ALA A 311 14.52 16.77 3.31
CA ALA A 311 14.73 17.74 4.39
C ALA A 311 15.73 17.22 5.44
N PHE A 312 15.69 15.93 5.75
CA PHE A 312 16.62 15.27 6.65
C PHE A 312 18.04 15.21 6.06
N GLY A 313 18.18 14.95 4.75
CA GLY A 313 19.46 15.04 4.04
C GLY A 313 20.05 16.44 4.07
N MET A 314 19.24 17.47 3.86
CA MET A 314 19.62 18.90 3.98
C MET A 314 19.98 19.33 5.41
N LYS A 315 19.74 18.49 6.43
CA LYS A 315 19.85 18.85 7.86
C LYS A 315 18.99 20.08 8.25
N SER A 316 17.90 20.32 7.53
CA SER A 316 17.03 21.47 7.76
C SER A 316 15.96 21.16 8.80
N LYS A 317 16.24 21.52 10.06
CA LYS A 317 15.30 21.32 11.20
C LYS A 317 13.93 21.91 10.90
N LYS A 318 13.87 23.16 10.39
CA LYS A 318 12.62 23.84 10.06
C LYS A 318 11.77 23.03 9.07
N ARG A 319 12.38 22.48 8.00
CA ARG A 319 11.63 21.70 7.00
C ARG A 319 11.19 20.34 7.55
N ILE A 320 11.96 19.76 8.47
CA ILE A 320 11.55 18.52 9.16
C ILE A 320 10.34 18.82 10.06
N ASP A 321 10.39 19.89 10.86
CA ASP A 321 9.28 20.31 11.74
C ASP A 321 8.01 20.64 10.93
N ASP A 322 8.16 21.38 9.83
CA ASP A 322 7.08 21.66 8.90
C ASP A 322 6.51 20.37 8.28
N SER A 323 7.37 19.36 7.99
CA SER A 323 6.94 18.07 7.45
C SER A 323 6.10 17.28 8.47
N ILE A 324 6.52 17.27 9.73
CA ILE A 324 5.76 16.66 10.82
C ILE A 324 4.41 17.37 10.99
N LYS A 325 4.45 18.71 11.08
CA LYS A 325 3.24 19.53 11.29
C LYS A 325 2.23 19.36 10.16
N PHE A 326 2.61 19.68 8.94
CA PHE A 326 1.67 19.67 7.81
C PHE A 326 1.30 18.25 7.36
N GLY A 327 2.23 17.29 7.47
CA GLY A 327 1.92 15.88 7.23
C GLY A 327 0.85 15.35 8.18
N SER A 328 0.99 15.62 9.48
CA SER A 328 -0.02 15.23 10.47
C SER A 328 -1.36 15.95 10.26
N ILE A 329 -1.34 17.27 10.03
CA ILE A 329 -2.57 18.06 9.84
C ILE A 329 -3.33 17.55 8.61
N TYR A 330 -2.66 17.41 7.46
CA TYR A 330 -3.35 17.02 6.22
C TYR A 330 -3.88 15.59 6.27
N THR A 331 -3.11 14.66 6.87
CA THR A 331 -3.60 13.29 7.05
C THR A 331 -4.80 13.26 8.00
N THR A 332 -4.75 14.02 9.10
CA THR A 332 -5.89 14.12 10.04
C THR A 332 -7.12 14.71 9.37
N VAL A 333 -6.97 15.76 8.54
CA VAL A 333 -8.09 16.36 7.79
C VAL A 333 -8.70 15.35 6.81
N ILE A 334 -7.87 14.62 6.04
CA ILE A 334 -8.36 13.58 5.12
C ILE A 334 -9.15 12.52 5.90
N MET A 335 -8.63 12.06 7.02
CA MET A 335 -9.28 11.02 7.83
C MET A 335 -10.54 11.53 8.53
N PHE A 336 -10.58 12.82 8.92
CA PHE A 336 -11.79 13.45 9.44
C PHE A 336 -12.88 13.56 8.38
N VAL A 337 -12.51 13.96 7.16
CA VAL A 337 -13.45 13.96 6.02
C VAL A 337 -13.95 12.54 5.75
N GLY A 338 -13.08 11.54 5.77
CA GLY A 338 -13.45 10.13 5.62
C GLY A 338 -14.42 9.66 6.70
N LEU A 339 -14.17 10.03 7.97
CA LEU A 339 -15.10 9.77 9.08
C LEU A 339 -16.49 10.40 8.80
N ALA A 340 -16.53 11.69 8.47
CA ALA A 340 -17.79 12.39 8.21
C ALA A 340 -18.56 11.77 7.04
N VAL A 341 -17.87 11.37 5.97
CA VAL A 341 -18.47 10.67 4.84
C VAL A 341 -19.10 9.34 5.28
N ILE A 342 -18.35 8.50 6.01
CA ILE A 342 -18.88 7.20 6.49
C ILE A 342 -20.10 7.38 7.37
N GLU A 343 -20.08 8.34 8.32
CA GLU A 343 -21.23 8.59 9.21
C GLU A 343 -22.50 8.96 8.43
N ILE A 344 -22.36 9.71 7.33
CA ILE A 344 -23.51 10.11 6.49
C ILE A 344 -24.00 8.95 5.63
N ILE A 345 -23.07 8.18 5.01
CA ILE A 345 -23.43 7.18 3.99
C ILE A 345 -23.58 5.75 4.51
N ALA A 346 -23.32 5.48 5.81
CA ALA A 346 -23.31 4.11 6.36
C ALA A 346 -24.62 3.35 6.07
N ASN A 347 -25.78 3.97 6.31
CA ASN A 347 -27.09 3.37 6.05
C ASN A 347 -27.35 3.14 4.55
N PRO A 348 -27.33 4.17 3.67
CA PRO A 348 -27.60 3.96 2.25
C PRO A 348 -26.58 3.03 1.59
N LEU A 349 -25.33 3.03 2.06
CA LEU A 349 -24.28 2.20 1.50
C LEU A 349 -24.49 0.72 1.83
N SER A 350 -24.81 0.37 3.09
CA SER A 350 -25.10 -1.02 3.48
C SER A 350 -26.29 -1.60 2.72
N SER A 351 -27.33 -0.79 2.49
CA SER A 351 -28.50 -1.18 1.69
C SER A 351 -28.15 -1.37 0.22
N ALA A 352 -27.33 -0.50 -0.35
CA ALA A 352 -26.91 -0.58 -1.75
C ALA A 352 -26.09 -1.86 -2.06
N PHE A 353 -25.40 -2.43 -1.05
CA PHE A 353 -24.70 -3.71 -1.16
C PHE A 353 -25.61 -4.94 -0.87
N GLY A 354 -26.93 -4.74 -0.78
CA GLY A 354 -27.89 -5.81 -0.61
C GLY A 354 -27.94 -6.42 0.79
N LEU A 355 -27.31 -5.79 1.79
CA LEU A 355 -27.41 -6.24 3.17
C LEU A 355 -28.78 -5.91 3.76
N SER A 356 -29.31 -6.82 4.56
CA SER A 356 -30.60 -6.68 5.24
C SER A 356 -30.53 -7.29 6.65
N GLY A 357 -31.51 -6.94 7.47
CA GLY A 357 -31.68 -7.52 8.80
C GLY A 357 -30.50 -7.29 9.73
N GLU A 358 -30.10 -8.33 10.42
CA GLU A 358 -29.02 -8.32 11.42
C GLU A 358 -27.64 -7.95 10.81
N THR A 359 -27.29 -8.55 9.67
CA THR A 359 -26.01 -8.28 8.98
C THR A 359 -25.87 -6.80 8.61
N GLN A 360 -26.95 -6.16 8.21
CA GLN A 360 -26.96 -4.72 7.92
C GLN A 360 -26.69 -3.89 9.17
N LEU A 361 -27.35 -4.21 10.28
CA LEU A 361 -27.14 -3.51 11.56
C LEU A 361 -25.70 -3.67 12.07
N LEU A 362 -25.14 -4.86 11.97
CA LEU A 362 -23.74 -5.14 12.32
C LEU A 362 -22.76 -4.36 11.45
N CYS A 363 -23.02 -4.28 10.14
CA CYS A 363 -22.18 -3.52 9.20
C CYS A 363 -22.23 -2.01 9.49
N ILE A 364 -23.42 -1.45 9.77
CA ILE A 364 -23.59 -0.05 10.16
C ILE A 364 -22.85 0.22 11.48
N GLY A 365 -22.99 -0.69 12.46
CA GLY A 365 -22.27 -0.62 13.74
C GLY A 365 -20.76 -0.62 13.54
N ALA A 366 -20.24 -1.53 12.69
CA ALA A 366 -18.83 -1.56 12.32
C ALA A 366 -18.39 -0.24 11.68
N MET A 367 -19.14 0.25 10.68
CA MET A 367 -18.83 1.52 10.00
C MET A 367 -18.72 2.69 10.98
N ARG A 368 -19.68 2.86 11.88
CA ARG A 368 -19.72 4.00 12.81
C ARG A 368 -18.68 3.89 13.93
N ILE A 369 -18.59 2.73 14.57
CA ILE A 369 -17.68 2.55 15.71
C ILE A 369 -16.23 2.59 15.24
N VAL A 370 -15.90 1.89 14.15
CA VAL A 370 -14.50 1.81 13.69
C VAL A 370 -14.07 3.10 13.01
N SER A 371 -14.94 3.80 12.29
CA SER A 371 -14.59 5.08 11.64
C SER A 371 -14.20 6.17 12.65
N ALA A 372 -14.70 6.12 13.89
CA ALA A 372 -14.28 7.02 14.97
C ALA A 372 -12.76 6.94 15.23
N SER A 373 -12.10 5.83 14.89
CA SER A 373 -10.64 5.66 15.00
C SER A 373 -9.84 6.29 13.86
N PHE A 374 -10.46 6.73 12.79
CA PHE A 374 -9.77 7.19 11.58
C PHE A 374 -8.77 8.31 11.85
N ILE A 375 -9.08 9.23 12.75
CA ILE A 375 -8.17 10.31 13.15
C ILE A 375 -6.86 9.74 13.69
N PHE A 376 -6.94 8.76 14.57
CA PHE A 376 -5.77 8.10 15.16
C PHE A 376 -5.03 7.21 14.15
N ALA A 377 -5.77 6.52 13.30
CA ALA A 377 -5.21 5.76 12.18
C ALA A 377 -4.42 6.68 11.22
N GLY A 378 -4.95 7.89 10.94
CA GLY A 378 -4.26 8.91 10.15
C GLY A 378 -2.92 9.34 10.76
N ILE A 379 -2.89 9.59 12.08
CA ILE A 379 -1.65 9.90 12.79
C ILE A 379 -0.64 8.76 12.67
N ASN A 380 -1.07 7.52 12.89
CA ASN A 380 -0.23 6.33 12.78
C ASN A 380 0.35 6.17 11.36
N ILE A 381 -0.48 6.37 10.32
CA ILE A 381 -0.07 6.28 8.91
C ILE A 381 0.92 7.40 8.56
N ALA A 382 0.66 8.64 8.98
CA ALA A 382 1.56 9.75 8.75
C ALA A 382 2.93 9.51 9.41
N PHE A 383 2.93 9.08 10.68
CA PHE A 383 4.16 8.80 11.41
C PHE A 383 4.92 7.61 10.84
N GLN A 384 4.26 6.61 10.28
CA GLN A 384 4.92 5.52 9.58
C GLN A 384 5.84 6.05 8.45
N GLY A 385 5.33 6.97 7.61
CA GLY A 385 6.15 7.61 6.57
C GLY A 385 7.27 8.49 7.13
N MET A 386 6.99 9.23 8.21
CA MET A 386 7.98 10.08 8.87
C MET A 386 9.10 9.26 9.53
N PHE A 387 8.78 8.14 10.17
CA PHE A 387 9.79 7.21 10.70
C PHE A 387 10.70 6.70 9.59
N GLN A 388 10.13 6.23 8.50
CA GLN A 388 10.91 5.74 7.34
C GLN A 388 11.85 6.84 6.82
N ALA A 389 11.36 8.08 6.74
CA ALA A 389 12.10 9.23 6.22
C ALA A 389 13.37 9.58 7.01
N ILE A 390 13.38 9.40 8.34
CA ILE A 390 14.49 9.75 9.23
C ILE A 390 15.24 8.52 9.77
N ASN A 391 15.35 7.48 8.96
CA ASN A 391 16.01 6.21 9.28
C ASN A 391 15.36 5.42 10.45
N GLY A 392 14.09 5.63 10.73
CA GLY A 392 13.32 4.94 11.77
C GLY A 392 12.52 3.74 11.24
N GLY A 393 13.06 2.94 10.33
CA GLY A 393 12.36 1.77 9.79
C GLY A 393 11.86 0.81 10.89
N MET A 394 12.67 0.55 11.92
CA MET A 394 12.25 -0.30 13.04
C MET A 394 11.10 0.31 13.85
N GLN A 395 11.10 1.63 14.07
CA GLN A 395 9.99 2.31 14.75
C GLN A 395 8.69 2.22 13.94
N SER A 396 8.79 2.37 12.61
CA SER A 396 7.67 2.15 11.69
C SER A 396 7.12 0.72 11.81
N LEU A 397 7.99 -0.29 11.88
CA LEU A 397 7.61 -1.69 12.05
C LEU A 397 6.94 -1.94 13.42
N ILE A 398 7.52 -1.44 14.50
CA ILE A 398 6.96 -1.60 15.86
C ILE A 398 5.52 -1.06 15.90
N VAL A 399 5.29 0.15 15.38
CA VAL A 399 3.94 0.72 15.34
C VAL A 399 3.00 -0.14 14.51
N SER A 400 3.45 -0.64 13.34
CA SER A 400 2.64 -1.50 12.48
C SER A 400 2.29 -2.82 13.16
N VAL A 401 3.24 -3.46 13.84
CA VAL A 401 3.02 -4.71 14.60
C VAL A 401 2.06 -4.48 15.77
N CYS A 402 2.27 -3.41 16.55
CA CYS A 402 1.37 -3.06 17.64
C CYS A 402 -0.06 -2.84 17.14
N ARG A 403 -0.22 -2.01 16.10
CA ARG A 403 -1.50 -1.64 15.54
C ARG A 403 -2.26 -2.83 14.93
N GLN A 404 -1.57 -3.70 14.20
CA GLN A 404 -2.22 -4.70 13.37
C GLN A 404 -2.29 -6.10 14.03
N LEU A 405 -1.39 -6.42 14.95
CA LEU A 405 -1.35 -7.74 15.58
C LEU A 405 -1.51 -7.67 17.10
N VAL A 406 -0.57 -7.00 17.78
CA VAL A 406 -0.40 -7.09 19.23
C VAL A 406 -1.55 -6.46 20.01
N LEU A 407 -2.19 -5.42 19.46
CA LEU A 407 -3.30 -4.75 20.12
C LEU A 407 -4.65 -5.21 19.55
N VAL A 408 -4.86 -5.14 18.24
CA VAL A 408 -6.19 -5.38 17.66
C VAL A 408 -6.67 -6.82 17.83
N LEU A 409 -5.82 -7.82 17.55
CA LEU A 409 -6.27 -9.23 17.62
C LEU A 409 -6.53 -9.72 19.05
N PRO A 410 -5.65 -9.46 20.05
CA PRO A 410 -5.96 -9.82 21.43
C PRO A 410 -7.18 -9.10 21.99
N LEU A 411 -7.36 -7.81 21.68
CA LEU A 411 -8.55 -7.07 22.12
C LEU A 411 -9.83 -7.64 21.47
N ALA A 412 -9.80 -7.92 20.18
CA ALA A 412 -10.92 -8.55 19.50
C ALA A 412 -11.26 -9.91 20.11
N TRP A 413 -10.25 -10.73 20.40
CA TRP A 413 -10.44 -12.03 21.05
C TRP A 413 -11.03 -11.90 22.46
N ILE A 414 -10.52 -10.98 23.29
CA ILE A 414 -11.05 -10.71 24.63
C ILE A 414 -12.53 -10.29 24.56
N PHE A 415 -12.86 -9.35 23.65
CA PHE A 415 -14.23 -8.88 23.49
C PHE A 415 -15.15 -9.98 22.94
N THR A 416 -14.67 -10.84 22.05
CA THR A 416 -15.42 -12.02 21.57
C THR A 416 -15.74 -12.99 22.72
N VAL A 417 -14.79 -13.23 23.63
CA VAL A 417 -15.04 -14.06 24.83
C VAL A 417 -16.15 -13.46 25.71
N LEU A 418 -16.18 -12.13 25.86
CA LEU A 418 -17.23 -11.44 26.62
C LEU A 418 -18.59 -11.56 25.95
N VAL A 419 -18.66 -11.47 24.61
CA VAL A 419 -19.89 -11.64 23.82
C VAL A 419 -20.39 -13.08 23.92
N ASN A 420 -19.54 -14.08 23.74
CA ASN A 420 -19.90 -15.50 23.81
C ASN A 420 -20.38 -15.92 25.21
N LYS A 421 -19.99 -15.18 26.26
CA LYS A 421 -20.49 -15.34 27.64
C LYS A 421 -21.76 -14.52 27.90
N SER A 422 -22.33 -13.87 26.90
CA SER A 422 -23.52 -13.00 27.00
C SER A 422 -23.36 -11.85 28.00
N ILE A 423 -22.11 -11.39 28.27
CA ILE A 423 -21.83 -10.29 29.16
C ILE A 423 -22.05 -8.94 28.45
N CYS A 424 -21.70 -8.89 27.16
CA CYS A 424 -21.80 -7.69 26.33
C CYS A 424 -22.43 -8.01 24.98
N GLY A 425 -22.98 -6.99 24.31
CA GLY A 425 -23.47 -7.12 22.94
C GLY A 425 -22.31 -7.15 21.90
N GLU A 426 -22.59 -7.66 20.71
CA GLU A 426 -21.59 -7.89 19.64
C GLU A 426 -20.85 -6.63 19.19
N TRP A 427 -21.48 -5.46 19.36
CA TRP A 427 -20.89 -4.16 19.01
C TRP A 427 -19.54 -3.86 19.71
N ILE A 428 -19.29 -4.49 20.88
CA ILE A 428 -18.05 -4.27 21.65
C ILE A 428 -16.84 -4.76 20.88
N ILE A 429 -16.99 -5.77 20.02
CA ILE A 429 -15.87 -6.32 19.22
C ILE A 429 -15.32 -5.25 18.30
N TRP A 430 -16.18 -4.39 17.74
CA TRP A 430 -15.73 -3.29 16.89
C TRP A 430 -14.87 -2.26 17.62
N LEU A 431 -15.00 -2.13 18.95
CA LEU A 431 -14.14 -1.23 19.75
C LEU A 431 -12.67 -1.68 19.81
N SER A 432 -12.38 -2.95 19.47
CA SER A 432 -10.99 -3.43 19.42
C SER A 432 -10.11 -2.59 18.50
N VAL A 433 -10.66 -2.12 17.37
CA VAL A 433 -9.94 -1.31 16.39
C VAL A 433 -9.69 0.12 16.91
N PRO A 434 -10.69 0.89 17.36
CA PRO A 434 -10.46 2.21 17.98
C PRO A 434 -9.46 2.19 19.14
N VAL A 435 -9.60 1.24 20.04
CA VAL A 435 -8.69 1.13 21.19
C VAL A 435 -7.25 0.85 20.72
N ALA A 436 -7.08 -0.07 19.77
CA ALA A 436 -5.77 -0.39 19.22
C ALA A 436 -5.15 0.82 18.47
N GLU A 437 -5.95 1.58 17.71
CA GLU A 437 -5.46 2.77 17.00
C GLU A 437 -5.06 3.90 17.95
N ILE A 438 -5.82 4.14 19.01
CA ILE A 438 -5.50 5.14 20.05
C ILE A 438 -4.21 4.78 20.75
N LEU A 439 -4.08 3.55 21.23
CA LEU A 439 -2.87 3.10 21.92
C LEU A 439 -1.64 3.15 20.99
N SER A 440 -1.81 2.74 19.73
CA SER A 440 -0.75 2.84 18.74
C SER A 440 -0.36 4.28 18.41
N ALA A 441 -1.31 5.23 18.43
CA ALA A 441 -1.02 6.64 18.21
C ALA A 441 -0.19 7.21 19.37
N VAL A 442 -0.49 6.83 20.61
CA VAL A 442 0.33 7.20 21.78
C VAL A 442 1.75 6.65 21.63
N ILE A 443 1.89 5.36 21.28
CA ILE A 443 3.20 4.73 21.02
C ILE A 443 3.95 5.48 19.92
N SER A 444 3.26 5.81 18.82
CA SER A 444 3.82 6.55 17.68
C SER A 444 4.38 7.91 18.10
N VAL A 445 3.62 8.68 18.88
CA VAL A 445 4.06 10.00 19.39
C VAL A 445 5.29 9.87 20.28
N VAL A 446 5.30 8.89 21.18
CA VAL A 446 6.45 8.65 22.10
C VAL A 446 7.70 8.26 21.30
N LEU A 447 7.55 7.33 20.36
CA LEU A 447 8.66 6.89 19.52
C LEU A 447 9.17 8.02 18.62
N MET A 448 8.27 8.86 18.08
CA MET A 448 8.65 10.01 17.26
C MET A 448 9.47 11.01 18.08
N LYS A 449 9.04 11.36 19.28
CA LYS A 449 9.80 12.25 20.17
C LYS A 449 11.20 11.72 20.45
N LYS A 450 11.33 10.42 20.80
CA LYS A 450 12.64 9.79 21.06
C LYS A 450 13.53 9.77 19.81
N LEU A 451 12.97 9.41 18.66
CA LEU A 451 13.73 9.34 17.41
C LEU A 451 14.16 10.73 16.93
N TYR A 452 13.28 11.72 17.07
CA TYR A 452 13.56 13.13 16.76
C TYR A 452 14.74 13.65 17.60
N GLN A 453 14.71 13.45 18.91
CA GLN A 453 15.82 13.84 19.79
C GLN A 453 17.12 13.18 19.36
N LYS A 454 17.12 11.87 19.12
CA LYS A 454 18.31 11.12 18.73
C LYS A 454 18.90 11.51 17.36
N GLN A 455 18.05 11.75 16.38
CA GLN A 455 18.48 11.94 14.98
C GLN A 455 18.67 13.41 14.59
N ILE A 456 17.96 14.32 15.23
CA ILE A 456 17.91 15.73 14.82
C ILE A 456 18.60 16.61 15.86
N ASN A 457 18.23 16.57 17.13
CA ASN A 457 18.83 17.45 18.12
C ASN A 457 20.30 17.08 18.41
N ASN A 458 20.61 15.79 18.63
CA ASN A 458 22.00 15.39 18.96
C ASN A 458 22.98 15.49 17.78
N LYS A 459 22.49 15.62 16.53
CA LYS A 459 23.35 15.80 15.33
C LYS A 459 23.51 17.25 14.90
N THR A 460 22.73 18.17 15.45
CA THR A 460 22.89 19.62 15.22
C THR A 460 23.85 20.26 16.22
N GLU A 461 24.17 19.55 17.32
CA GLU A 461 25.13 20.00 18.34
C GLU A 461 26.57 19.45 18.14
N ALA A 462 26.76 18.58 17.15
CA ALA A 462 28.08 18.04 16.74
C ALA A 462 28.45 18.54 15.32
#